data_a077fc15a0f3fb60e25edae13cac5ca4
#
_entry.id   a077fc15a0f3fb60e25edae13cac5ca4
#
_cell.length_a   1.000
_cell.length_b   1.000
_cell.length_c   1.000
_cell.angle_alpha   90.00
_cell.angle_beta   90.00
_cell.angle_gamma   90.00
#
_symmetry.space_group_name_H-M   'P 1'
#
loop_
_entity.id
_entity.type
_entity.pdbx_description
1 polymer ?
#
loop_
_entity_poly.entity_id
_entity_poly.type
_entity_poly.pdbx_seq_one_letter_code
_entity_poly.pdbx_strand_id
1 'polypeptide(L)'
;MTSPARRHRERKLAALQGAANPQFDQMRANAYELQLMQLAEHRRTLKGIQSIERKIDAKRTMLPVYTPWIDGLLAADRGGQDDVLVTVMLWTLDTGDLEGAFNMADYVIRHGLSTPDRYERTAATLIAEEVADTGIKLQEAGAGPSYGLLCAYLELLAHCDIFDQVRAKLHKAVGRAALAEGFKEEAAQHYRRALELHDKVGIKKELEVLERELKKEQQPDATGGGS
;
A
#
# COMPACT_ATOMS: atom_id res chain seq x y z
N MET A 1 -10.15 -1.35 25.79
CA MET A 1 -9.36 -2.58 25.50
C MET A 1 -10.29 -3.77 25.35
N THR A 2 -10.27 -4.45 24.22
CA THR A 2 -11.06 -5.66 23.98
C THR A 2 -10.41 -6.86 24.70
N SER A 3 -11.24 -7.72 25.35
CA SER A 3 -10.74 -8.89 26.07
C SER A 3 -10.10 -9.91 25.11
N PRO A 4 -9.12 -10.75 25.57
CA PRO A 4 -8.53 -11.80 24.76
C PRO A 4 -9.56 -12.76 24.15
N ALA A 5 -10.60 -13.09 24.90
CA ALA A 5 -11.70 -13.95 24.44
C ALA A 5 -12.50 -13.29 23.28
N ARG A 6 -12.74 -11.98 23.35
CA ARG A 6 -13.42 -11.24 22.27
C ARG A 6 -12.56 -11.23 21.00
N ARG A 7 -11.27 -10.94 21.10
CA ARG A 7 -10.33 -10.97 19.96
C ARG A 7 -10.26 -12.36 19.31
N HIS A 8 -10.20 -13.42 20.11
CA HIS A 8 -10.21 -14.80 19.61
C HIS A 8 -11.51 -15.14 18.87
N ARG A 9 -12.67 -14.72 19.42
CA ARG A 9 -13.97 -14.93 18.80
C ARG A 9 -14.09 -14.17 17.48
N GLU A 10 -13.70 -12.91 17.41
CA GLU A 10 -13.73 -12.09 16.18
C GLU A 10 -12.88 -12.72 15.08
N ARG A 11 -11.66 -13.16 15.40
CA ARG A 11 -10.76 -13.87 14.46
C ARG A 11 -11.40 -15.16 13.93
N LYS A 12 -11.98 -15.98 14.78
CA LYS A 12 -12.67 -17.21 14.36
C LYS A 12 -13.89 -16.92 13.48
N LEU A 13 -14.69 -15.93 13.79
CA LEU A 13 -15.87 -15.58 13.00
C LEU A 13 -15.47 -15.04 11.61
N ALA A 14 -14.43 -14.24 11.52
CA ALA A 14 -13.89 -13.81 10.24
C ALA A 14 -13.39 -15.00 9.38
N ALA A 15 -12.69 -15.94 10.00
CA ALA A 15 -12.17 -17.14 9.33
C ALA A 15 -13.27 -18.11 8.83
N LEU A 16 -14.50 -18.03 9.35
CA LEU A 16 -15.63 -18.87 8.92
C LEU A 16 -16.32 -18.39 7.62
N GLN A 17 -15.74 -17.40 6.94
CA GLN A 17 -16.24 -16.92 5.65
C GLN A 17 -16.34 -18.09 4.66
N GLY A 18 -17.57 -18.42 4.18
CA GLY A 18 -17.80 -19.51 3.21
C GLY A 18 -17.93 -20.93 3.79
N ALA A 19 -17.97 -21.13 5.12
CA ALA A 19 -18.39 -22.40 5.69
C ALA A 19 -19.92 -22.51 5.58
N ALA A 20 -20.43 -23.54 4.88
CA ALA A 20 -21.85 -23.76 4.65
C ALA A 20 -22.57 -24.27 5.93
N ASN A 21 -22.63 -23.43 6.96
CA ASN A 21 -23.38 -23.69 8.19
C ASN A 21 -24.21 -22.44 8.56
N PRO A 22 -25.57 -22.51 8.48
CA PRO A 22 -26.43 -21.36 8.71
C PRO A 22 -26.26 -20.64 10.06
N GLN A 23 -25.92 -21.36 11.12
CA GLN A 23 -25.68 -20.75 12.43
C GLN A 23 -24.38 -19.95 12.44
N PHE A 24 -23.32 -20.46 11.82
CA PHE A 24 -22.05 -19.74 11.72
C PHE A 24 -22.16 -18.55 10.77
N ASP A 25 -22.96 -18.67 9.69
CA ASP A 25 -23.20 -17.56 8.78
C ASP A 25 -23.93 -16.41 9.46
N GLN A 26 -24.93 -16.70 10.28
CA GLN A 26 -25.65 -15.69 11.06
C GLN A 26 -24.73 -15.03 12.11
N MET A 27 -23.92 -15.80 12.82
CA MET A 27 -22.99 -15.27 13.81
C MET A 27 -21.91 -14.40 13.17
N ARG A 28 -21.44 -14.77 11.99
CA ARG A 28 -20.48 -13.99 11.21
C ARG A 28 -21.10 -12.71 10.67
N ALA A 29 -22.30 -12.78 10.11
CA ALA A 29 -23.04 -11.61 9.63
C ALA A 29 -23.21 -10.57 10.74
N ASN A 30 -23.64 -11.00 11.92
CA ASN A 30 -23.77 -10.12 13.09
C ASN A 30 -22.42 -9.52 13.52
N ALA A 31 -21.33 -10.30 13.46
CA ALA A 31 -20.00 -9.80 13.78
C ALA A 31 -19.50 -8.79 12.75
N TYR A 32 -19.75 -9.02 11.47
CA TYR A 32 -19.44 -8.09 10.39
C TYR A 32 -20.23 -6.79 10.51
N GLU A 33 -21.52 -6.86 10.81
CA GLU A 33 -22.34 -5.67 11.08
C GLU A 33 -21.77 -4.81 12.21
N LEU A 34 -21.29 -5.44 13.29
CA LEU A 34 -20.63 -4.73 14.38
C LEU A 34 -19.33 -4.03 13.92
N GLN A 35 -18.54 -4.67 13.06
CA GLN A 35 -17.37 -4.04 12.47
C GLN A 35 -17.73 -2.85 11.58
N LEU A 36 -18.80 -2.98 10.77
CA LEU A 36 -19.29 -1.88 9.94
C LEU A 36 -19.80 -0.70 10.78
N MET A 37 -20.53 -0.97 11.88
CA MET A 37 -20.97 0.07 12.82
C MET A 37 -19.79 0.80 13.45
N GLN A 38 -18.79 0.07 13.91
CA GLN A 38 -17.55 0.65 14.44
C GLN A 38 -16.83 1.51 13.40
N LEU A 39 -16.74 1.00 12.16
CA LEU A 39 -16.13 1.71 11.05
C LEU A 39 -16.88 3.01 10.71
N ALA A 40 -18.21 2.98 10.72
CA ALA A 40 -19.05 4.16 10.50
C ALA A 40 -18.82 5.24 11.57
N GLU A 41 -18.68 4.85 12.84
CA GLU A 41 -18.37 5.76 13.94
C GLU A 41 -16.99 6.40 13.79
N HIS A 42 -15.96 5.58 13.49
CA HIS A 42 -14.61 6.08 13.24
C HIS A 42 -14.55 7.04 12.04
N ARG A 43 -15.28 6.73 10.94
CA ARG A 43 -15.40 7.64 9.79
C ARG A 43 -16.04 8.97 10.17
N ARG A 44 -17.07 8.94 11.02
CA ARG A 44 -17.74 10.15 11.52
C ARG A 44 -16.76 11.01 12.32
N THR A 45 -15.98 10.39 13.19
CA THR A 45 -14.93 11.05 13.96
C THR A 45 -13.87 11.70 13.04
N LEU A 46 -13.38 10.95 12.04
CA LEU A 46 -12.40 11.47 11.07
C LEU A 46 -12.94 12.62 10.23
N LYS A 47 -14.24 12.61 9.89
CA LYS A 47 -14.88 13.70 9.15
C LYS A 47 -14.89 15.00 9.94
N GLY A 48 -14.94 14.94 11.26
CA GLY A 48 -14.88 16.11 12.17
C GLY A 48 -13.46 16.71 12.31
N ILE A 49 -12.41 16.00 11.87
CA ILE A 49 -11.02 16.48 11.99
C ILE A 49 -10.63 17.20 10.69
N GLN A 50 -10.11 18.41 10.79
CA GLN A 50 -9.64 19.20 9.63
C GLN A 50 -8.19 18.88 9.26
N SER A 51 -7.30 18.79 10.26
CA SER A 51 -5.87 18.54 10.05
C SER A 51 -5.59 17.15 9.52
N ILE A 52 -4.79 17.05 8.46
CA ILE A 52 -4.36 15.76 7.88
C ILE A 52 -3.51 14.98 8.89
N GLU A 53 -2.57 15.61 9.58
CA GLU A 53 -1.73 14.96 10.60
C GLU A 53 -2.58 14.36 11.72
N ARG A 54 -3.54 15.16 12.24
CA ARG A 54 -4.46 14.68 13.28
C ARG A 54 -5.36 13.54 12.78
N LYS A 55 -5.72 13.51 11.50
CA LYS A 55 -6.43 12.36 10.91
C LYS A 55 -5.56 11.11 10.89
N ILE A 56 -4.29 11.25 10.54
CA ILE A 56 -3.31 10.16 10.55
C ILE A 56 -3.16 9.59 11.96
N ASP A 57 -2.97 10.43 12.96
CA ASP A 57 -2.85 10.01 14.35
C ASP A 57 -4.12 9.34 14.89
N ALA A 58 -5.28 9.87 14.53
CA ALA A 58 -6.55 9.25 14.85
C ALA A 58 -6.69 7.86 14.19
N LYS A 59 -6.29 7.69 12.92
CA LYS A 59 -6.26 6.38 12.25
C LYS A 59 -5.35 5.39 12.98
N ARG A 60 -4.13 5.80 13.33
CA ARG A 60 -3.18 4.96 14.12
C ARG A 60 -3.81 4.45 15.41
N THR A 61 -4.59 5.28 16.09
CA THR A 61 -5.30 4.90 17.33
C THR A 61 -6.47 3.96 17.06
N MET A 62 -7.14 4.07 15.91
CA MET A 62 -8.32 3.27 15.53
C MET A 62 -7.96 1.91 14.95
N LEU A 63 -6.88 1.79 14.16
CA LEU A 63 -6.49 0.58 13.43
C LEU A 63 -6.40 -0.69 14.29
N PRO A 64 -5.83 -0.67 15.51
CA PRO A 64 -5.67 -1.89 16.33
C PRO A 64 -6.99 -2.58 16.70
N VAL A 65 -8.12 -1.88 16.64
CA VAL A 65 -9.45 -2.46 16.91
C VAL A 65 -9.82 -3.52 15.87
N TYR A 66 -9.39 -3.33 14.61
CA TYR A 66 -9.73 -4.19 13.49
C TYR A 66 -8.78 -5.38 13.32
N THR A 67 -7.60 -5.36 13.95
CA THR A 67 -6.57 -6.41 13.78
C THR A 67 -7.13 -7.83 13.95
N PRO A 68 -7.95 -8.17 14.98
CA PRO A 68 -8.46 -9.53 15.12
C PRO A 68 -9.38 -9.97 13.98
N TRP A 69 -10.14 -9.03 13.40
CA TRP A 69 -10.99 -9.30 12.25
C TRP A 69 -10.15 -9.54 10.99
N ILE A 70 -9.22 -8.64 10.71
CA ILE A 70 -8.31 -8.72 9.54
C ILE A 70 -7.46 -10.00 9.58
N ASP A 71 -6.84 -10.32 10.72
CA ASP A 71 -6.07 -11.57 10.91
C ASP A 71 -6.90 -12.80 10.58
N GLY A 72 -8.18 -12.80 11.00
CA GLY A 72 -9.08 -13.92 10.72
C GLY A 72 -9.41 -14.07 9.23
N LEU A 73 -9.61 -12.93 8.53
CA LEU A 73 -9.87 -12.92 7.07
C LEU A 73 -8.65 -13.41 6.29
N LEU A 74 -7.48 -12.84 6.57
CA LEU A 74 -6.23 -13.19 5.89
C LEU A 74 -5.86 -14.66 6.12
N ALA A 75 -6.00 -15.16 7.35
CA ALA A 75 -5.72 -16.56 7.68
C ALA A 75 -6.70 -17.55 7.01
N ALA A 76 -7.95 -17.13 6.78
CA ALA A 76 -8.94 -17.96 6.10
C ALA A 76 -8.77 -18.01 4.58
N ASP A 77 -8.23 -16.95 4.00
CA ASP A 77 -7.95 -16.75 2.56
C ASP A 77 -9.09 -17.18 1.60
N ARG A 78 -10.34 -16.77 1.91
CA ARG A 78 -11.52 -17.24 1.18
C ARG A 78 -12.09 -16.28 0.14
N GLY A 79 -11.64 -15.04 0.12
CA GLY A 79 -11.90 -14.08 -0.94
C GLY A 79 -13.30 -13.47 -0.99
N GLY A 80 -14.03 -13.39 0.11
CA GLY A 80 -15.31 -12.67 0.13
C GLY A 80 -15.12 -11.16 0.22
N GLN A 81 -16.01 -10.38 -0.42
CA GLN A 81 -16.03 -8.92 -0.28
C GLN A 81 -16.11 -8.50 1.19
N ASP A 82 -15.24 -7.61 1.60
CA ASP A 82 -15.18 -7.08 2.96
C ASP A 82 -14.76 -5.60 2.97
N ASP A 83 -15.71 -4.71 3.21
CA ASP A 83 -15.49 -3.26 3.20
C ASP A 83 -14.65 -2.77 4.40
N VAL A 84 -14.62 -3.56 5.47
CA VAL A 84 -13.80 -3.26 6.65
C VAL A 84 -12.35 -3.48 6.27
N LEU A 85 -12.01 -4.64 5.67
CA LEU A 85 -10.64 -4.95 5.22
C LEU A 85 -10.13 -3.89 4.22
N VAL A 86 -10.90 -3.59 3.18
CA VAL A 86 -10.48 -2.59 2.17
C VAL A 86 -10.28 -1.21 2.81
N THR A 87 -11.15 -0.79 3.73
CA THR A 87 -11.00 0.51 4.39
C THR A 87 -9.81 0.54 5.34
N VAL A 88 -9.61 -0.52 6.12
CA VAL A 88 -8.48 -0.63 7.06
C VAL A 88 -7.15 -0.67 6.30
N MET A 89 -7.07 -1.39 5.19
CA MET A 89 -5.92 -1.37 4.29
C MET A 89 -5.57 0.05 3.85
N LEU A 90 -6.53 0.81 3.30
CA LEU A 90 -6.32 2.18 2.87
C LEU A 90 -5.89 3.09 4.04
N TRP A 91 -6.49 2.93 5.22
CA TRP A 91 -6.07 3.70 6.39
C TRP A 91 -4.67 3.34 6.86
N THR A 92 -4.27 2.08 6.74
CA THR A 92 -2.90 1.63 7.07
C THR A 92 -1.88 2.27 6.12
N LEU A 93 -2.17 2.30 4.80
CA LEU A 93 -1.37 3.04 3.82
C LEU A 93 -1.27 4.54 4.14
N ASP A 94 -2.39 5.19 4.43
CA ASP A 94 -2.46 6.61 4.84
C ASP A 94 -1.59 6.93 6.08
N THR A 95 -1.41 5.97 6.99
CA THR A 95 -0.57 6.17 8.18
C THR A 95 0.92 6.03 7.93
N GLY A 96 1.31 5.62 6.71
CA GLY A 96 2.69 5.38 6.32
C GLY A 96 3.18 3.95 6.57
N ASP A 97 2.33 3.06 7.08
CA ASP A 97 2.67 1.67 7.33
C ASP A 97 2.44 0.81 6.06
N LEU A 98 3.34 0.99 5.08
CA LEU A 98 3.27 0.26 3.81
C LEU A 98 3.51 -1.24 4.00
N GLU A 99 4.36 -1.63 4.94
CA GLU A 99 4.66 -3.03 5.23
C GLU A 99 3.45 -3.73 5.87
N GLY A 100 2.83 -3.11 6.88
CA GLY A 100 1.62 -3.63 7.52
C GLY A 100 0.41 -3.71 6.59
N ALA A 101 0.35 -2.88 5.55
CA ALA A 101 -0.72 -2.90 4.57
C ALA A 101 -0.55 -3.98 3.48
N PHE A 102 0.67 -4.48 3.23
CA PHE A 102 0.98 -5.31 2.06
C PHE A 102 0.12 -6.59 1.99
N ASN A 103 0.00 -7.34 3.06
CA ASN A 103 -0.79 -8.58 3.07
C ASN A 103 -2.28 -8.32 2.82
N MET A 104 -2.81 -7.19 3.27
CA MET A 104 -4.19 -6.77 2.98
C MET A 104 -4.34 -6.38 1.50
N ALA A 105 -3.36 -5.66 0.94
CA ALA A 105 -3.35 -5.28 -0.47
C ALA A 105 -3.24 -6.51 -1.37
N ASP A 106 -2.38 -7.46 -1.05
CA ASP A 106 -2.27 -8.74 -1.75
C ASP A 106 -3.61 -9.49 -1.76
N TYR A 107 -4.25 -9.61 -0.59
CA TYR A 107 -5.58 -10.24 -0.47
C TYR A 107 -6.62 -9.52 -1.35
N VAL A 108 -6.69 -8.19 -1.28
CA VAL A 108 -7.64 -7.37 -2.06
C VAL A 108 -7.45 -7.59 -3.56
N ILE A 109 -6.22 -7.60 -4.05
CA ILE A 109 -5.90 -7.77 -5.48
C ILE A 109 -6.15 -9.21 -5.93
N ARG A 110 -5.63 -10.21 -5.22
CA ARG A 110 -5.80 -11.63 -5.58
C ARG A 110 -7.26 -12.07 -5.65
N HIS A 111 -8.06 -11.56 -4.75
CA HIS A 111 -9.49 -11.90 -4.69
C HIS A 111 -10.41 -10.90 -5.41
N GLY A 112 -9.85 -9.85 -6.03
CA GLY A 112 -10.60 -8.88 -6.80
C GLY A 112 -11.64 -8.10 -5.99
N LEU A 113 -11.32 -7.74 -4.73
CA LEU A 113 -12.25 -7.00 -3.88
C LEU A 113 -12.48 -5.60 -4.44
N SER A 114 -13.73 -5.18 -4.42
CA SER A 114 -14.13 -3.84 -4.82
C SER A 114 -13.90 -2.82 -3.70
N THR A 115 -13.67 -1.57 -4.09
CA THR A 115 -13.71 -0.45 -3.15
C THR A 115 -15.15 -0.16 -2.72
N PRO A 116 -15.37 0.27 -1.47
CA PRO A 116 -16.70 0.75 -1.06
C PRO A 116 -17.21 1.89 -1.96
N ASP A 117 -18.54 1.98 -2.19
CA ASP A 117 -19.20 2.88 -3.14
C ASP A 117 -18.77 4.35 -3.13
N ARG A 118 -18.16 4.81 -2.03
CA ARG A 118 -17.64 6.18 -1.91
C ARG A 118 -16.36 6.47 -2.68
N TYR A 119 -15.70 5.44 -3.20
CA TYR A 119 -14.50 5.58 -4.02
C TYR A 119 -14.85 5.39 -5.48
N GLU A 120 -14.48 6.35 -6.31
CA GLU A 120 -14.69 6.30 -7.77
C GLU A 120 -13.64 5.46 -8.50
N ARG A 121 -12.56 5.09 -7.80
CA ARG A 121 -11.40 4.39 -8.37
C ARG A 121 -11.35 2.93 -7.91
N THR A 122 -10.75 2.09 -8.75
CA THR A 122 -10.49 0.69 -8.41
C THR A 122 -9.55 0.56 -7.22
N ALA A 123 -9.64 -0.56 -6.49
CA ALA A 123 -8.73 -0.85 -5.38
C ALA A 123 -7.25 -0.79 -5.82
N ALA A 124 -6.94 -1.35 -7.01
CA ALA A 124 -5.59 -1.32 -7.57
C ALA A 124 -5.06 0.10 -7.77
N THR A 125 -5.90 1.00 -8.32
CA THR A 125 -5.53 2.41 -8.50
C THR A 125 -5.29 3.10 -7.17
N LEU A 126 -6.17 2.91 -6.17
CA LEU A 126 -6.01 3.51 -4.85
C LEU A 126 -4.75 2.99 -4.14
N ILE A 127 -4.50 1.67 -4.17
CA ILE A 127 -3.27 1.10 -3.60
C ILE A 127 -2.04 1.73 -4.26
N ALA A 128 -1.99 1.79 -5.59
CA ALA A 128 -0.87 2.36 -6.32
C ALA A 128 -0.63 3.84 -5.98
N GLU A 129 -1.70 4.65 -5.90
CA GLU A 129 -1.61 6.06 -5.52
C GLU A 129 -1.08 6.25 -4.11
N GLU A 130 -1.69 5.56 -3.12
CA GLU A 130 -1.31 5.70 -1.72
C GLU A 130 0.12 5.20 -1.47
N VAL A 131 0.52 4.07 -2.08
CA VAL A 131 1.90 3.55 -1.97
C VAL A 131 2.90 4.52 -2.59
N ALA A 132 2.60 5.07 -3.78
CA ALA A 132 3.50 6.01 -4.44
C ALA A 132 3.62 7.33 -3.68
N ASP A 133 2.50 7.94 -3.29
CA ASP A 133 2.49 9.25 -2.63
C ASP A 133 3.07 9.16 -1.21
N THR A 134 2.71 8.13 -0.45
CA THR A 134 3.27 7.87 0.88
C THR A 134 4.75 7.51 0.80
N GLY A 135 5.14 6.64 -0.14
CA GLY A 135 6.54 6.28 -0.36
C GLY A 135 7.42 7.49 -0.66
N ILE A 136 6.99 8.34 -1.60
CA ILE A 136 7.72 9.58 -1.94
C ILE A 136 7.82 10.52 -0.73
N LYS A 137 6.72 10.73 -0.01
CA LYS A 137 6.71 11.57 1.19
C LYS A 137 7.66 11.07 2.28
N LEU A 138 7.68 9.76 2.52
CA LEU A 138 8.61 9.15 3.49
C LEU A 138 10.06 9.25 3.03
N GLN A 139 10.35 9.09 1.74
CA GLN A 139 11.69 9.29 1.16
C GLN A 139 12.17 10.73 1.35
N GLU A 140 11.31 11.71 1.13
CA GLU A 140 11.62 13.14 1.35
C GLU A 140 11.89 13.45 2.83
N ALA A 141 11.30 12.68 3.75
CA ALA A 141 11.54 12.76 5.19
C ALA A 141 12.76 11.92 5.66
N GLY A 142 13.46 11.22 4.76
CA GLY A 142 14.61 10.38 5.09
C GLY A 142 14.25 9.03 5.74
N ALA A 143 12.99 8.62 5.67
CA ALA A 143 12.46 7.37 6.25
C ALA A 143 11.69 6.54 5.20
N GLY A 144 12.20 6.52 3.96
CA GLY A 144 11.54 5.83 2.85
C GLY A 144 11.43 4.31 3.04
N PRO A 145 10.43 3.69 2.41
CA PRO A 145 10.30 2.24 2.37
C PRO A 145 11.46 1.61 1.58
N SER A 146 11.75 0.34 1.87
CA SER A 146 12.80 -0.39 1.16
C SER A 146 12.47 -0.57 -0.32
N TYR A 147 13.53 -0.68 -1.14
CA TYR A 147 13.39 -1.01 -2.56
C TYR A 147 12.61 -2.31 -2.77
N GLY A 148 12.93 -3.36 -1.99
CA GLY A 148 12.24 -4.65 -2.07
C GLY A 148 10.74 -4.56 -1.80
N LEU A 149 10.30 -3.79 -0.80
CA LEU A 149 8.88 -3.59 -0.52
C LEU A 149 8.15 -2.89 -1.68
N LEU A 150 8.74 -1.84 -2.22
CA LEU A 150 8.13 -1.12 -3.35
C LEU A 150 8.09 -1.96 -4.64
N CYS A 151 9.11 -2.80 -4.87
CA CYS A 151 9.08 -3.79 -5.95
C CYS A 151 7.96 -4.81 -5.76
N ALA A 152 7.74 -5.30 -4.53
CA ALA A 152 6.64 -6.22 -4.25
C ALA A 152 5.26 -5.59 -4.56
N TYR A 153 5.05 -4.32 -4.23
CA TYR A 153 3.83 -3.60 -4.64
C TYR A 153 3.73 -3.43 -6.16
N LEU A 154 4.84 -3.11 -6.83
CA LEU A 154 4.86 -2.96 -8.29
C LEU A 154 4.51 -4.29 -8.99
N GLU A 155 5.03 -5.41 -8.49
CA GLU A 155 4.74 -6.76 -8.97
C GLU A 155 3.27 -7.14 -8.72
N LEU A 156 2.77 -6.92 -7.50
CA LEU A 156 1.37 -7.15 -7.14
C LEU A 156 0.41 -6.44 -8.11
N LEU A 157 0.77 -5.25 -8.55
CA LEU A 157 -0.05 -4.40 -9.41
C LEU A 157 0.29 -4.52 -10.91
N ALA A 158 1.20 -5.43 -11.30
CA ALA A 158 1.73 -5.49 -12.67
C ALA A 158 0.64 -5.71 -13.73
N HIS A 159 -0.35 -6.54 -13.43
CA HIS A 159 -1.44 -6.91 -14.35
C HIS A 159 -2.74 -6.12 -14.12
N CYS A 160 -2.73 -5.15 -13.20
CA CYS A 160 -3.89 -4.33 -12.90
C CYS A 160 -4.02 -3.18 -13.92
N ASP A 161 -5.25 -2.84 -14.28
CA ASP A 161 -5.53 -1.62 -15.04
C ASP A 161 -5.47 -0.41 -14.12
N ILE A 162 -4.42 0.40 -14.28
CA ILE A 162 -4.09 1.56 -13.45
C ILE A 162 -3.71 2.71 -14.38
N PHE A 163 -4.13 3.92 -14.05
CA PHE A 163 -3.76 5.13 -14.82
C PHE A 163 -2.24 5.26 -14.97
N ASP A 164 -1.77 5.55 -16.19
CA ASP A 164 -0.34 5.70 -16.49
C ASP A 164 0.37 6.71 -15.58
N GLN A 165 -0.29 7.81 -15.23
CA GLN A 165 0.25 8.81 -14.31
C GLN A 165 0.50 8.24 -12.90
N VAL A 166 -0.38 7.35 -12.43
CA VAL A 166 -0.25 6.69 -11.11
C VAL A 166 0.89 5.68 -11.17
N ARG A 167 0.93 4.86 -12.22
CA ARG A 167 2.01 3.89 -12.43
C ARG A 167 3.36 4.59 -12.57
N ALA A 168 3.42 5.74 -13.24
CA ALA A 168 4.63 6.55 -13.35
C ALA A 168 5.14 7.03 -11.97
N LYS A 169 4.22 7.50 -11.10
CA LYS A 169 4.59 7.87 -9.73
C LYS A 169 5.13 6.68 -8.93
N LEU A 170 4.52 5.50 -9.07
CA LEU A 170 5.00 4.30 -8.40
C LEU A 170 6.41 3.93 -8.86
N HIS A 171 6.67 3.94 -10.17
CA HIS A 171 8.03 3.75 -10.70
C HIS A 171 9.02 4.80 -10.19
N LYS A 172 8.61 6.08 -10.05
CA LYS A 172 9.44 7.12 -9.44
C LYS A 172 9.80 6.77 -7.99
N ALA A 173 8.83 6.32 -7.18
CA ALA A 173 9.07 5.92 -5.81
C ALA A 173 10.03 4.72 -5.72
N VAL A 174 9.82 3.70 -6.58
CA VAL A 174 10.70 2.52 -6.68
C VAL A 174 12.13 2.92 -7.06
N GLY A 175 12.29 3.77 -8.08
CA GLY A 175 13.60 4.23 -8.53
C GLY A 175 14.35 5.03 -7.45
N ARG A 176 13.65 5.87 -6.67
CA ARG A 176 14.26 6.59 -5.54
C ARG A 176 14.73 5.64 -4.43
N ALA A 177 13.94 4.59 -4.12
CA ALA A 177 14.35 3.59 -3.15
C ALA A 177 15.56 2.79 -3.63
N ALA A 178 15.57 2.36 -4.90
CA ALA A 178 16.71 1.70 -5.52
C ALA A 178 17.98 2.55 -5.42
N LEU A 179 17.88 3.85 -5.75
CA LEU A 179 19.02 4.78 -5.67
C LEU A 179 19.51 4.94 -4.22
N ALA A 180 18.62 5.04 -3.25
CA ALA A 180 18.97 5.16 -1.84
C ALA A 180 19.71 3.91 -1.30
N GLU A 181 19.44 2.73 -1.84
CA GLU A 181 20.09 1.47 -1.52
C GLU A 181 21.33 1.17 -2.41
N GLY A 182 21.68 2.07 -3.35
CA GLY A 182 22.85 1.95 -4.20
C GLY A 182 22.63 1.18 -5.50
N PHE A 183 21.42 0.76 -5.82
CA PHE A 183 21.05 0.07 -7.07
C PHE A 183 20.83 1.08 -8.20
N LYS A 184 21.93 1.65 -8.71
CA LYS A 184 21.90 2.78 -9.65
C LYS A 184 21.29 2.42 -11.01
N GLU A 185 21.61 1.26 -11.54
CA GLU A 185 21.11 0.78 -12.83
C GLU A 185 19.59 0.56 -12.79
N GLU A 186 19.11 -0.10 -11.74
CA GLU A 186 17.68 -0.33 -11.48
C GLU A 186 16.95 1.00 -11.30
N ALA A 187 17.54 1.93 -10.55
CA ALA A 187 16.98 3.26 -10.38
C ALA A 187 16.81 3.98 -11.73
N ALA A 188 17.81 3.93 -12.60
CA ALA A 188 17.75 4.52 -13.95
C ALA A 188 16.67 3.85 -14.82
N GLN A 189 16.51 2.52 -14.73
CA GLN A 189 15.46 1.78 -15.45
C GLN A 189 14.07 2.24 -15.00
N HIS A 190 13.83 2.34 -13.70
CA HIS A 190 12.55 2.80 -13.15
C HIS A 190 12.26 4.27 -13.50
N TYR A 191 13.27 5.13 -13.50
CA TYR A 191 13.11 6.54 -13.88
C TYR A 191 12.76 6.70 -15.37
N ARG A 192 13.40 5.93 -16.27
CA ARG A 192 13.04 5.91 -17.70
C ARG A 192 11.60 5.46 -17.87
N ARG A 193 11.22 4.35 -17.19
CA ARG A 193 9.86 3.85 -17.28
C ARG A 193 8.82 4.85 -16.77
N ALA A 194 9.12 5.57 -15.69
CA ALA A 194 8.26 6.63 -15.18
C ALA A 194 8.05 7.75 -16.21
N LEU A 195 9.10 8.18 -16.92
CA LEU A 195 9.02 9.22 -17.96
C LEU A 195 8.31 8.75 -19.23
N GLU A 196 8.45 7.48 -19.62
CA GLU A 196 7.70 6.88 -20.72
C GLU A 196 6.19 6.90 -20.46
N LEU A 197 5.78 6.59 -19.23
CA LEU A 197 4.38 6.57 -18.81
C LEU A 197 3.81 7.99 -18.62
N HIS A 198 4.64 8.91 -18.12
CA HIS A 198 4.23 10.28 -17.86
C HIS A 198 5.43 11.23 -17.84
N ASP A 199 5.60 11.99 -18.91
CA ASP A 199 6.73 12.93 -19.12
C ASP A 199 6.86 14.00 -18.02
N LYS A 200 5.74 14.35 -17.36
CA LYS A 200 5.66 15.37 -16.30
C LYS A 200 5.75 14.80 -14.87
N VAL A 201 6.18 13.56 -14.70
CA VAL A 201 6.29 12.93 -13.35
C VAL A 201 7.36 13.58 -12.46
N GLY A 202 8.20 14.45 -13.02
CA GLY A 202 9.13 15.29 -12.25
C GLY A 202 10.37 14.54 -11.78
N ILE A 203 10.96 13.68 -12.66
CA ILE A 203 12.18 12.90 -12.37
C ILE A 203 13.28 13.09 -13.40
N LYS A 204 13.06 13.88 -14.45
CA LYS A 204 13.97 14.00 -15.59
C LYS A 204 15.38 14.44 -15.21
N LYS A 205 15.51 15.45 -14.34
CA LYS A 205 16.82 15.94 -13.86
C LYS A 205 17.58 14.90 -13.03
N GLU A 206 16.85 14.16 -12.19
CA GLU A 206 17.42 13.09 -11.36
C GLU A 206 17.98 11.97 -12.27
N LEU A 207 17.25 11.59 -13.33
CA LEU A 207 17.72 10.61 -14.32
C LEU A 207 18.96 11.11 -15.07
N GLU A 208 18.97 12.35 -15.56
CA GLU A 208 20.11 12.92 -16.28
C GLU A 208 21.40 12.92 -15.43
N VAL A 209 21.28 13.21 -14.14
CA VAL A 209 22.41 13.16 -13.21
C VAL A 209 22.90 11.71 -13.05
N LEU A 210 21.98 10.80 -12.76
CA LEU A 210 22.29 9.39 -12.55
C LEU A 210 22.93 8.75 -13.78
N GLU A 211 22.44 9.03 -14.98
CA GLU A 211 23.02 8.50 -16.23
C GLU A 211 24.45 9.03 -16.50
N ARG A 212 24.74 10.27 -16.09
CA ARG A 212 26.13 10.79 -16.17
C ARG A 212 27.07 10.07 -15.20
N GLU A 213 26.58 9.76 -13.99
CA GLU A 213 27.36 8.99 -13.01
C GLU A 213 27.63 7.59 -13.51
N LEU A 214 26.62 6.87 -13.98
CA LEU A 214 26.75 5.53 -14.56
C LEU A 214 27.74 5.48 -15.73
N LYS A 215 27.71 6.48 -16.63
CA LYS A 215 28.69 6.59 -17.74
C LYS A 215 30.11 6.78 -17.26
N LYS A 216 30.35 7.56 -16.20
CA LYS A 216 31.67 7.74 -15.62
C LYS A 216 32.19 6.46 -14.97
N GLU A 217 31.34 5.71 -14.29
CA GLU A 217 31.70 4.45 -13.66
C GLU A 217 32.05 3.35 -14.70
N GLN A 218 31.38 3.38 -15.86
CA GLN A 218 31.67 2.46 -16.98
C GLN A 218 32.89 2.82 -17.81
N GLN A 219 33.42 4.05 -17.68
CA GLN A 219 34.66 4.50 -18.30
C GLN A 219 35.71 4.85 -17.22
N PRO A 220 36.27 3.84 -16.52
CA PRO A 220 37.41 4.13 -15.65
C PRO A 220 38.57 4.63 -16.51
N ASP A 221 39.20 5.72 -16.07
CA ASP A 221 40.25 6.49 -16.75
C ASP A 221 41.23 5.64 -17.55
N ALA A 222 41.21 5.79 -18.88
CA ALA A 222 42.25 5.33 -19.78
C ALA A 222 43.50 6.25 -19.71
N THR A 223 43.69 6.99 -18.61
CA THR A 223 44.80 7.92 -18.38
C THR A 223 45.65 7.52 -17.18
N GLY A 224 46.31 6.37 -17.28
CA GLY A 224 47.28 5.88 -16.27
C GLY A 224 48.35 4.97 -16.85
N GLY A 225 48.89 5.31 -18.01
CA GLY A 225 49.94 4.51 -18.65
C GLY A 225 50.78 5.32 -19.63
N GLY A 226 51.59 6.23 -19.10
CA GLY A 226 52.51 7.00 -19.91
C GLY A 226 53.62 7.64 -19.06
N SER A 227 54.61 6.86 -18.68
CA SER A 227 56.02 7.32 -18.52
C SER A 227 56.92 6.13 -18.33
#